data_02756a4d429f07e0d65c9df76e826ba5
#
_entry.id   02756a4d429f07e0d65c9df76e826ba5
#
_cell.length_a   1.000
_cell.length_b   1.000
_cell.length_c   1.000
_cell.angle_alpha   90.00
_cell.angle_beta   90.00
_cell.angle_gamma   90.00
#
_symmetry.space_group_name_H-M   'P 1'
#
loop_
_entity.id
_entity.type
_entity.pdbx_description
1 polymer ?
#
loop_
_entity_poly.entity_id
_entity_poly.type
_entity_poly.pdbx_seq_one_letter_code
_entity_poly.pdbx_strand_id
1 'polypeptide(L)'
;MKIGVGVMSTRISSEDAPRLGDGQLVDDETPDAVGAFPRLTDAQVATLETGGTRRSVHAGEVLIRAGTRSSDFFVVLSGKVAIIDEGAEDGERRILRLHGPGRFLGELGLLDGQVAFFTAEAIEDGEVLVVPAERVRELVAHDLVLSDLILRAYLVRRHLLIGLGSGFRIIGSCYSPDTLRLREFAMRNRLPHRWIDLEQDERAEQLLQSLGVAPEDTPVVIWHGEKVLRNPTNAELARIVGLPVPDAAHDVCDLVVVGAGPAGLAASVYGSSDGLNTVTLESIAAGGQASTSSRIENYLGFPAGISGSELAERAVIQRMSHLASFLKQVNAAASWRKAAKCSPWRS
;
A
#
# COMPACT_ATOMS: atom_id res chain seq x y z
N MET A 1 19.25 -8.70 -27.28
CA MET A 1 17.95 -9.39 -27.39
C MET A 1 17.02 -8.69 -26.41
N LYS A 2 16.20 -7.74 -26.91
CA LYS A 2 15.28 -6.97 -26.09
C LYS A 2 14.05 -7.83 -25.86
N ILE A 3 13.90 -8.33 -24.65
CA ILE A 3 12.63 -8.95 -24.21
C ILE A 3 11.73 -7.76 -23.84
N GLY A 4 10.87 -7.39 -24.76
CA GLY A 4 9.79 -6.46 -24.49
C GLY A 4 8.82 -7.17 -23.52
N VAL A 5 8.77 -6.71 -22.28
CA VAL A 5 7.67 -7.02 -21.37
C VAL A 5 6.48 -6.23 -21.90
N GLY A 6 5.72 -6.84 -22.79
CA GLY A 6 4.41 -6.37 -23.15
C GLY A 6 3.52 -6.47 -21.91
N VAL A 7 3.32 -5.36 -21.23
CA VAL A 7 2.20 -5.21 -20.31
C VAL A 7 0.96 -5.31 -21.18
N MET A 8 0.40 -6.50 -21.26
CA MET A 8 -0.93 -6.70 -21.77
C MET A 8 -1.88 -6.01 -20.77
N SER A 9 -2.09 -4.71 -20.99
CA SER A 9 -3.23 -4.00 -20.45
C SER A 9 -4.45 -4.61 -21.13
N THR A 10 -4.97 -5.68 -20.56
CA THR A 10 -6.33 -6.10 -20.86
C THR A 10 -7.21 -5.00 -20.26
N ARG A 11 -7.50 -3.97 -21.06
CA ARG A 11 -8.65 -3.12 -20.80
C ARG A 11 -9.85 -4.07 -20.91
N ILE A 12 -10.36 -4.48 -19.77
CA ILE A 12 -11.72 -4.98 -19.69
C ILE A 12 -12.54 -3.76 -20.08
N SER A 13 -13.20 -3.82 -21.24
CA SER A 13 -14.11 -2.77 -21.67
C SER A 13 -15.18 -2.59 -20.60
N SER A 14 -15.71 -1.41 -20.47
CA SER A 14 -16.77 -1.10 -19.49
C SER A 14 -18.05 -1.95 -19.67
N GLU A 15 -18.14 -2.71 -20.75
CA GLU A 15 -19.23 -3.63 -21.04
C GLU A 15 -19.01 -5.06 -20.49
N ASP A 16 -17.74 -5.44 -20.21
CA ASP A 16 -17.37 -6.80 -19.76
C ASP A 16 -17.01 -6.87 -18.26
N ALA A 17 -17.10 -5.76 -17.51
CA ALA A 17 -16.88 -5.77 -16.08
C ALA A 17 -18.13 -6.35 -15.37
N PRO A 18 -17.99 -7.42 -14.58
CA PRO A 18 -19.12 -7.98 -13.85
C PRO A 18 -19.65 -6.95 -12.85
N ARG A 19 -20.92 -6.58 -12.99
CA ARG A 19 -21.62 -5.69 -12.07
C ARG A 19 -22.14 -6.51 -10.91
N LEU A 20 -21.82 -6.12 -9.67
CA LEU A 20 -22.51 -6.66 -8.50
C LEU A 20 -23.98 -6.19 -8.55
N GLY A 21 -24.90 -7.10 -8.84
CA GLY A 21 -26.34 -6.84 -8.88
C GLY A 21 -27.12 -7.57 -9.97
N ASP A 22 -26.47 -7.98 -11.05
CA ASP A 22 -27.17 -8.58 -12.20
C ASP A 22 -27.18 -10.12 -12.21
N GLY A 23 -26.77 -10.79 -11.12
CA GLY A 23 -26.82 -12.28 -11.04
C GLY A 23 -25.89 -13.01 -12.02
N GLN A 24 -25.04 -12.31 -12.75
CA GLN A 24 -24.03 -12.90 -13.61
C GLN A 24 -22.76 -13.14 -12.79
N LEU A 25 -22.56 -14.40 -12.43
CA LEU A 25 -21.35 -14.91 -11.79
C LEU A 25 -20.17 -14.72 -12.75
N VAL A 26 -19.17 -13.98 -12.31
CA VAL A 26 -17.84 -14.05 -12.94
C VAL A 26 -17.24 -15.37 -12.50
N ASP A 27 -17.26 -16.35 -13.37
CA ASP A 27 -16.87 -17.72 -13.05
C ASP A 27 -15.37 -17.90 -12.85
N ASP A 28 -14.55 -16.99 -13.38
CA ASP A 28 -13.10 -17.19 -13.43
C ASP A 28 -12.36 -16.38 -12.38
N GLU A 29 -11.63 -17.08 -11.52
CA GLU A 29 -10.66 -16.46 -10.64
C GLU A 29 -9.58 -15.71 -11.42
N THR A 30 -9.08 -14.61 -10.86
CA THR A 30 -7.97 -13.88 -11.46
C THR A 30 -6.76 -14.81 -11.65
N PRO A 31 -6.21 -14.96 -12.87
CA PRO A 31 -5.02 -15.78 -13.09
C PRO A 31 -3.84 -15.29 -12.24
N ASP A 32 -2.98 -16.24 -11.82
CA ASP A 32 -1.72 -15.87 -11.16
C ASP A 32 -0.75 -15.31 -12.21
N ALA A 33 -0.69 -13.99 -12.31
CA ALA A 33 0.27 -13.32 -13.16
C ALA A 33 1.57 -13.05 -12.37
N VAL A 34 2.66 -13.69 -12.79
CA VAL A 34 4.04 -13.44 -12.29
C VAL A 34 4.19 -13.69 -10.78
N GLY A 35 3.36 -14.54 -10.17
CA GLY A 35 3.38 -14.80 -8.72
C GLY A 35 2.68 -13.69 -7.89
N ALA A 36 1.79 -12.93 -8.50
CA ALA A 36 0.98 -11.93 -7.78
C ALA A 36 -0.12 -12.57 -6.92
N PHE A 37 -0.67 -13.67 -7.40
CA PHE A 37 -1.83 -14.33 -6.77
C PHE A 37 -1.56 -15.82 -6.54
N PRO A 38 -0.47 -16.17 -5.82
CA PRO A 38 -0.13 -17.56 -5.58
C PRO A 38 -1.17 -18.21 -4.68
N ARG A 39 -1.23 -19.54 -4.78
CA ARG A 39 -1.99 -20.36 -3.83
C ARG A 39 -1.04 -20.92 -2.78
N LEU A 40 -1.48 -20.87 -1.54
CA LEU A 40 -0.82 -21.59 -0.46
C LEU A 40 -1.03 -23.09 -0.62
N THR A 41 -0.01 -23.85 -0.33
CA THR A 41 -0.12 -25.31 -0.20
C THR A 41 -0.84 -25.67 1.09
N ASP A 42 -1.37 -26.89 1.17
CA ASP A 42 -2.04 -27.38 2.40
C ASP A 42 -1.11 -27.29 3.62
N ALA A 43 0.18 -27.53 3.45
CA ALA A 43 1.17 -27.42 4.53
C ALA A 43 1.33 -25.97 5.01
N GLN A 44 1.33 -25.00 4.08
CA GLN A 44 1.41 -23.57 4.43
C GLN A 44 0.12 -23.10 5.11
N VAL A 45 -1.04 -23.56 4.65
CA VAL A 45 -2.32 -23.30 5.30
C VAL A 45 -2.31 -23.87 6.72
N ALA A 46 -1.88 -25.11 6.91
CA ALA A 46 -1.77 -25.73 8.23
C ALA A 46 -0.81 -24.96 9.17
N THR A 47 0.30 -24.43 8.65
CA THR A 47 1.18 -23.55 9.42
C THR A 47 0.45 -22.30 9.90
N LEU A 48 -0.30 -21.63 9.02
CA LEU A 48 -1.06 -20.42 9.36
C LEU A 48 -2.22 -20.73 10.33
N GLU A 49 -2.82 -21.90 10.26
CA GLU A 49 -3.87 -22.37 11.19
C GLU A 49 -3.41 -22.44 12.63
N THR A 50 -2.13 -22.68 12.89
CA THR A 50 -1.60 -22.68 14.27
C THR A 50 -1.75 -21.34 14.98
N GLY A 51 -1.88 -20.26 14.23
CA GLY A 51 -2.03 -18.90 14.73
C GLY A 51 -3.36 -18.24 14.37
N GLY A 52 -4.23 -18.93 13.63
CA GLY A 52 -5.49 -18.40 13.10
C GLY A 52 -6.73 -19.15 13.56
N THR A 53 -7.87 -18.66 13.14
CA THR A 53 -9.19 -19.27 13.37
C THR A 53 -9.96 -19.36 12.04
N ARG A 54 -10.62 -20.50 11.83
CA ARG A 54 -11.53 -20.67 10.70
C ARG A 54 -12.84 -19.93 10.99
N ARG A 55 -13.38 -19.27 10.00
CA ARG A 55 -14.62 -18.53 10.08
C ARG A 55 -15.46 -18.70 8.81
N SER A 56 -16.73 -19.06 8.98
CA SER A 56 -17.69 -19.04 7.87
C SER A 56 -17.97 -17.59 7.47
N VAL A 57 -18.14 -17.38 6.19
CA VAL A 57 -18.49 -16.09 5.58
C VAL A 57 -19.65 -16.26 4.62
N HIS A 58 -20.48 -15.22 4.53
CA HIS A 58 -21.65 -15.21 3.64
C HIS A 58 -21.44 -14.26 2.47
N ALA A 59 -22.09 -14.55 1.35
CA ALA A 59 -22.10 -13.64 0.19
C ALA A 59 -22.55 -12.23 0.61
N GLY A 60 -21.81 -11.20 0.18
CA GLY A 60 -22.01 -9.80 0.58
C GLY A 60 -21.29 -9.39 1.86
N GLU A 61 -20.63 -10.32 2.58
CA GLU A 61 -19.89 -9.98 3.78
C GLU A 61 -18.54 -9.31 3.45
N VAL A 62 -18.31 -8.13 4.04
CA VAL A 62 -17.07 -7.36 3.87
C VAL A 62 -16.02 -7.84 4.86
N LEU A 63 -14.90 -8.37 4.36
CA LEU A 63 -13.74 -8.82 5.15
C LEU A 63 -12.79 -7.67 5.46
N ILE A 64 -12.51 -6.85 4.45
CA ILE A 64 -11.66 -5.65 4.56
C ILE A 64 -12.40 -4.50 3.90
N ARG A 65 -12.57 -3.39 4.59
CA ARG A 65 -13.20 -2.19 4.04
C ARG A 65 -12.14 -1.18 3.60
N ALA A 66 -12.29 -0.63 2.41
CA ALA A 66 -11.47 0.47 1.92
C ALA A 66 -11.44 1.63 2.93
N GLY A 67 -10.28 2.28 3.10
CA GLY A 67 -10.07 3.37 4.06
C GLY A 67 -9.87 2.92 5.51
N THR A 68 -10.00 1.63 5.84
CA THR A 68 -9.75 1.11 7.19
C THR A 68 -8.41 0.40 7.28
N ARG A 69 -7.82 0.35 8.47
CA ARG A 69 -6.66 -0.50 8.73
C ARG A 69 -7.15 -1.92 9.01
N SER A 70 -6.66 -2.87 8.24
CA SER A 70 -6.86 -4.28 8.55
C SER A 70 -5.75 -4.75 9.48
N SER A 71 -6.14 -5.40 10.58
CA SER A 71 -5.22 -6.06 11.50
C SER A 71 -5.14 -7.57 11.23
N ASP A 72 -5.85 -8.06 10.20
CA ASP A 72 -5.99 -9.47 9.94
C ASP A 72 -5.52 -9.82 8.53
N PHE A 73 -4.96 -11.01 8.45
CA PHE A 73 -4.61 -11.69 7.21
C PHE A 73 -5.64 -12.80 6.98
N PHE A 74 -6.13 -12.91 5.76
CA PHE A 74 -7.16 -13.87 5.41
C PHE A 74 -6.65 -14.86 4.38
N VAL A 75 -6.95 -16.14 4.57
CA VAL A 75 -6.80 -17.17 3.55
C VAL A 75 -8.18 -17.69 3.18
N VAL A 76 -8.51 -17.68 1.89
CA VAL A 76 -9.77 -18.26 1.39
C VAL A 76 -9.63 -19.79 1.44
N LEU A 77 -10.48 -20.46 2.22
CA LEU A 77 -10.51 -21.93 2.30
C LEU A 77 -11.56 -22.51 1.36
N SER A 78 -12.71 -21.85 1.23
CA SER A 78 -13.76 -22.17 0.26
C SER A 78 -14.54 -20.91 -0.11
N GLY A 79 -15.30 -20.95 -1.21
CA GLY A 79 -15.99 -19.79 -1.77
C GLY A 79 -15.06 -18.84 -2.53
N LYS A 80 -15.53 -17.62 -2.79
CA LYS A 80 -14.75 -16.59 -3.51
C LYS A 80 -14.84 -15.24 -2.84
N VAL A 81 -13.75 -14.49 -2.89
CA VAL A 81 -13.64 -13.10 -2.37
C VAL A 81 -13.26 -12.17 -3.52
N ALA A 82 -14.03 -11.10 -3.69
CA ALA A 82 -13.76 -10.03 -4.65
C ALA A 82 -12.97 -8.89 -4.02
N ILE A 83 -12.00 -8.34 -4.75
CA ILE A 83 -11.35 -7.06 -4.46
C ILE A 83 -12.02 -6.00 -5.31
N ILE A 84 -12.60 -5.00 -4.65
CA ILE A 84 -13.52 -4.03 -5.24
C ILE A 84 -12.95 -2.63 -5.08
N ASP A 85 -12.94 -1.87 -6.18
CA ASP A 85 -12.71 -0.43 -6.21
C ASP A 85 -14.06 0.30 -6.08
N GLU A 86 -14.24 1.00 -4.97
CA GLU A 86 -15.43 1.80 -4.69
C GLU A 86 -15.30 3.25 -5.21
N GLY A 87 -14.13 3.63 -5.72
CA GLY A 87 -13.83 4.97 -6.23
C GLY A 87 -13.82 5.09 -7.75
N ALA A 88 -14.45 4.17 -8.50
CA ALA A 88 -14.53 4.23 -9.95
C ALA A 88 -15.23 5.52 -10.44
N GLU A 89 -14.97 5.92 -11.70
CA GLU A 89 -15.36 7.23 -12.26
C GLU A 89 -16.86 7.52 -12.19
N ASP A 90 -17.67 6.48 -12.31
CA ASP A 90 -19.12 6.60 -12.39
C ASP A 90 -19.83 6.35 -11.04
N GLY A 91 -19.06 6.27 -9.94
CA GLY A 91 -19.60 5.86 -8.64
C GLY A 91 -20.00 4.37 -8.57
N GLU A 92 -19.70 3.62 -9.62
CA GLU A 92 -19.96 2.18 -9.67
C GLU A 92 -18.85 1.40 -8.95
N ARG A 93 -19.25 0.34 -8.27
CA ARG A 93 -18.33 -0.64 -7.67
C ARG A 93 -17.73 -1.50 -8.78
N ARG A 94 -16.41 -1.51 -8.91
CA ARG A 94 -15.72 -2.29 -9.93
C ARG A 94 -14.92 -3.42 -9.30
N ILE A 95 -15.18 -4.67 -9.69
CA ILE A 95 -14.37 -5.81 -9.29
C ILE A 95 -13.02 -5.73 -10.01
N LEU A 96 -11.96 -5.65 -9.25
CA LEU A 96 -10.60 -5.65 -9.75
C LEU A 96 -10.02 -7.05 -9.85
N ARG A 97 -10.30 -7.90 -8.86
CA ARG A 97 -9.73 -9.25 -8.73
C ARG A 97 -10.68 -10.18 -8.00
N LEU A 98 -10.55 -11.48 -8.30
CA LEU A 98 -11.26 -12.56 -7.63
C LEU A 98 -10.27 -13.56 -7.02
N HIS A 99 -10.44 -13.84 -5.76
CA HIS A 99 -9.65 -14.78 -4.99
C HIS A 99 -10.49 -16.00 -4.60
N GLY A 100 -10.07 -17.19 -5.03
CA GLY A 100 -10.66 -18.46 -4.62
C GLY A 100 -9.78 -19.22 -3.63
N PRO A 101 -10.09 -20.51 -3.37
CA PRO A 101 -9.43 -21.32 -2.35
C PRO A 101 -7.91 -21.36 -2.45
N GLY A 102 -7.22 -21.30 -1.31
CA GLY A 102 -5.76 -21.25 -1.18
C GLY A 102 -5.15 -19.88 -1.40
N ARG A 103 -5.91 -18.87 -1.81
CA ARG A 103 -5.42 -17.50 -1.96
C ARG A 103 -5.58 -16.70 -0.69
N PHE A 104 -4.76 -15.67 -0.54
CA PHE A 104 -4.72 -14.84 0.65
C PHE A 104 -4.86 -13.36 0.31
N LEU A 105 -5.24 -12.57 1.31
CA LEU A 105 -5.40 -11.12 1.29
C LEU A 105 -5.09 -10.52 2.68
N GLY A 106 -4.88 -9.20 2.72
CA GLY A 106 -4.51 -8.49 3.96
C GLY A 106 -3.01 -8.22 4.11
N GLU A 107 -2.17 -8.74 3.20
CA GLU A 107 -0.72 -8.57 3.24
C GLU A 107 -0.28 -7.10 3.14
N LEU A 108 -1.04 -6.24 2.45
CA LEU A 108 -0.71 -4.81 2.31
C LEU A 108 -0.75 -4.12 3.67
N GLY A 109 -1.80 -4.34 4.47
CA GLY A 109 -1.88 -3.82 5.82
C GLY A 109 -0.89 -4.47 6.78
N LEU A 110 -0.59 -5.75 6.58
CA LEU A 110 0.36 -6.52 7.37
C LEU A 110 1.78 -5.97 7.28
N LEU A 111 2.26 -5.66 6.07
CA LEU A 111 3.66 -5.36 5.81
C LEU A 111 4.01 -3.88 5.91
N ASP A 112 3.09 -2.97 5.65
CA ASP A 112 3.36 -1.53 5.69
C ASP A 112 2.43 -0.70 6.60
N GLY A 113 1.43 -1.35 7.20
CA GLY A 113 0.49 -0.72 8.13
C GLY A 113 -0.43 0.32 7.49
N GLN A 114 -0.49 0.39 6.18
CA GLN A 114 -1.36 1.31 5.46
C GLN A 114 -2.84 0.91 5.60
N VAL A 115 -3.72 1.86 5.34
CA VAL A 115 -5.15 1.57 5.17
C VAL A 115 -5.38 0.80 3.88
N ALA A 116 -6.42 0.00 3.83
CA ALA A 116 -6.83 -0.70 2.62
C ALA A 116 -7.30 0.31 1.55
N PHE A 117 -6.78 0.19 0.33
CA PHE A 117 -7.22 1.00 -0.80
C PHE A 117 -8.49 0.46 -1.46
N PHE A 118 -8.78 -0.81 -1.24
CA PHE A 118 -9.88 -1.54 -1.87
C PHE A 118 -10.66 -2.32 -0.82
N THR A 119 -11.94 -2.55 -1.11
CA THR A 119 -12.79 -3.40 -0.29
C THR A 119 -12.62 -4.85 -0.72
N ALA A 120 -12.49 -5.76 0.26
CA ALA A 120 -12.53 -7.20 0.04
C ALA A 120 -13.87 -7.73 0.56
N GLU A 121 -14.67 -8.35 -0.32
CA GLU A 121 -16.02 -8.83 -0.03
C GLU A 121 -16.20 -10.27 -0.51
N ALA A 122 -16.77 -11.12 0.34
CA ALA A 122 -17.17 -12.46 -0.06
C ALA A 122 -18.31 -12.37 -1.07
N ILE A 123 -18.17 -12.99 -2.24
CA ILE A 123 -19.21 -13.03 -3.27
C ILE A 123 -19.93 -14.38 -3.31
N GLU A 124 -19.44 -15.36 -2.59
CA GLU A 124 -20.03 -16.68 -2.39
C GLU A 124 -19.94 -17.04 -0.90
N ASP A 125 -20.88 -17.84 -0.42
CA ASP A 125 -20.76 -18.46 0.89
C ASP A 125 -19.54 -19.36 0.96
N GLY A 126 -18.82 -19.32 2.05
CA GLY A 126 -17.59 -20.09 2.17
C GLY A 126 -16.96 -20.03 3.55
N GLU A 127 -15.68 -20.35 3.61
CA GLU A 127 -14.87 -20.35 4.82
C GLU A 127 -13.56 -19.63 4.56
N VAL A 128 -13.14 -18.82 5.52
CA VAL A 128 -11.82 -18.17 5.54
C VAL A 128 -11.07 -18.51 6.80
N LEU A 129 -9.76 -18.59 6.70
CA LEU A 129 -8.86 -18.59 7.86
C LEU A 129 -8.48 -17.13 8.14
N VAL A 130 -8.75 -16.69 9.36
CA VAL A 130 -8.41 -15.35 9.86
C VAL A 130 -7.20 -15.47 10.76
N VAL A 131 -6.09 -14.84 10.40
CA VAL A 131 -4.84 -14.86 11.16
C VAL A 131 -4.48 -13.43 11.55
N PRO A 132 -4.39 -13.09 12.84
CA PRO A 132 -3.94 -11.77 13.27
C PRO A 132 -2.57 -11.43 12.69
N ALA A 133 -2.38 -10.18 12.26
CA ALA A 133 -1.14 -9.73 11.60
C ALA A 133 0.13 -10.04 12.41
N GLU A 134 0.07 -9.90 13.74
CA GLU A 134 1.19 -10.21 14.62
C GLU A 134 1.57 -11.70 14.57
N ARG A 135 0.56 -12.57 14.53
CA ARG A 135 0.79 -14.02 14.43
C ARG A 135 1.36 -14.41 13.06
N VAL A 136 0.91 -13.74 11.98
CA VAL A 136 1.52 -13.96 10.66
C VAL A 136 3.00 -13.57 10.68
N ARG A 137 3.35 -12.41 11.27
CA ARG A 137 4.75 -11.97 11.38
C ARG A 137 5.62 -12.98 12.13
N GLU A 138 5.11 -13.52 13.24
CA GLU A 138 5.80 -14.56 14.01
C GLU A 138 6.01 -15.83 13.20
N LEU A 139 4.98 -16.31 12.49
CA LEU A 139 5.05 -17.52 11.68
C LEU A 139 6.01 -17.39 10.51
N VAL A 140 5.92 -16.28 9.76
CA VAL A 140 6.80 -16.04 8.61
C VAL A 140 8.26 -15.80 9.01
N ALA A 141 8.52 -15.32 10.22
CA ALA A 141 9.89 -15.19 10.73
C ALA A 141 10.62 -16.54 10.84
N HIS A 142 9.88 -17.65 10.97
CA HIS A 142 10.42 -19.00 11.14
C HIS A 142 10.25 -19.89 9.88
N ASP A 143 9.51 -19.42 8.87
CA ASP A 143 9.28 -20.12 7.60
C ASP A 143 9.71 -19.25 6.42
N LEU A 144 10.93 -19.49 5.93
CA LEU A 144 11.52 -18.69 4.84
C LEU A 144 10.74 -18.86 3.52
N VAL A 145 10.13 -20.01 3.27
CA VAL A 145 9.38 -20.26 2.03
C VAL A 145 8.07 -19.48 2.03
N LEU A 146 7.34 -19.53 3.14
CA LEU A 146 6.10 -18.76 3.34
C LEU A 146 6.40 -17.25 3.34
N SER A 147 7.48 -16.83 3.97
CA SER A 147 7.92 -15.43 3.99
C SER A 147 8.21 -14.90 2.60
N ASP A 148 9.02 -15.62 1.79
CA ASP A 148 9.35 -15.22 0.41
C ASP A 148 8.09 -15.17 -0.47
N LEU A 149 7.19 -16.12 -0.31
CA LEU A 149 5.94 -16.17 -1.08
C LEU A 149 5.04 -14.97 -0.78
N ILE A 150 4.80 -14.65 0.51
CA ILE A 150 3.97 -13.50 0.91
C ILE A 150 4.63 -12.19 0.48
N LEU A 151 5.94 -12.05 0.71
CA LEU A 151 6.69 -10.85 0.31
C LEU A 151 6.64 -10.62 -1.20
N ARG A 152 6.87 -11.67 -1.99
CA ARG A 152 6.82 -11.59 -3.46
C ARG A 152 5.42 -11.20 -3.94
N ALA A 153 4.38 -11.83 -3.42
CA ALA A 153 3.00 -11.49 -3.75
C ALA A 153 2.70 -10.03 -3.42
N TYR A 154 3.11 -9.54 -2.24
CA TYR A 154 2.98 -8.15 -1.83
C TYR A 154 3.63 -7.19 -2.83
N LEU A 155 4.92 -7.41 -3.17
CA LEU A 155 5.67 -6.54 -4.08
C LEU A 155 5.01 -6.46 -5.47
N VAL A 156 4.61 -7.61 -6.01
CA VAL A 156 3.98 -7.67 -7.34
C VAL A 156 2.58 -7.07 -7.32
N ARG A 157 1.75 -7.39 -6.33
CA ARG A 157 0.39 -6.82 -6.19
C ARG A 157 0.42 -5.31 -6.08
N ARG A 158 1.33 -4.78 -5.26
CA ARG A 158 1.50 -3.33 -5.10
C ARG A 158 1.84 -2.66 -6.43
N HIS A 159 2.74 -3.27 -7.22
CA HIS A 159 3.07 -2.77 -8.54
C HIS A 159 1.87 -2.79 -9.51
N LEU A 160 1.10 -3.88 -9.49
CA LEU A 160 -0.10 -4.01 -10.32
C LEU A 160 -1.18 -2.98 -9.95
N LEU A 161 -1.39 -2.72 -8.66
CA LEU A 161 -2.38 -1.75 -8.19
C LEU A 161 -2.07 -0.32 -8.63
N ILE A 162 -0.79 0.07 -8.65
CA ILE A 162 -0.35 1.36 -9.17
C ILE A 162 -0.67 1.47 -10.67
N GLY A 163 -0.45 0.39 -11.44
CA GLY A 163 -0.70 0.35 -12.89
C GLY A 163 -2.18 0.40 -13.29
N LEU A 164 -3.10 0.10 -12.37
CA LEU A 164 -4.55 0.10 -12.65
C LEU A 164 -5.16 1.52 -12.70
N GLY A 165 -4.44 2.56 -12.26
CA GLY A 165 -4.98 3.91 -12.13
C GLY A 165 -6.16 4.01 -11.18
N SER A 166 -6.29 3.03 -10.27
CA SER A 166 -7.29 2.96 -9.21
C SER A 166 -6.75 3.58 -7.92
N GLY A 167 -7.61 3.86 -6.95
CA GLY A 167 -7.23 4.47 -5.70
C GLY A 167 -7.72 5.92 -5.61
N PHE A 168 -6.95 6.80 -4.99
CA PHE A 168 -7.34 8.20 -4.90
C PHE A 168 -7.03 9.00 -6.17
N ARG A 169 -7.75 10.10 -6.37
CA ARG A 169 -7.57 10.99 -7.52
C ARG A 169 -6.87 12.26 -7.10
N ILE A 170 -5.88 12.68 -7.90
CA ILE A 170 -5.25 14.00 -7.80
C ILE A 170 -5.72 14.79 -9.03
N ILE A 171 -6.39 15.91 -8.82
CA ILE A 171 -6.85 16.81 -9.89
C ILE A 171 -6.08 18.10 -9.77
N GLY A 172 -5.37 18.47 -10.84
CA GLY A 172 -4.59 19.70 -10.83
C GLY A 172 -3.78 19.86 -12.11
N SER A 173 -3.39 21.10 -12.39
CA SER A 173 -2.60 21.46 -13.57
C SER A 173 -1.19 20.87 -13.52
N CYS A 174 -0.69 20.39 -14.67
CA CYS A 174 0.69 19.92 -14.83
C CYS A 174 1.73 21.03 -14.57
N TYR A 175 1.35 22.29 -14.62
CA TYR A 175 2.23 23.44 -14.36
C TYR A 175 2.24 23.85 -12.87
N SER A 176 1.35 23.32 -12.05
CA SER A 176 1.29 23.63 -10.63
C SER A 176 2.40 22.93 -9.85
N PRO A 177 3.27 23.65 -9.12
CA PRO A 177 4.28 23.03 -8.23
C PRO A 177 3.66 22.13 -7.15
N ASP A 178 2.47 22.49 -6.67
CA ASP A 178 1.75 21.69 -5.67
C ASP A 178 1.18 20.40 -6.25
N THR A 179 0.70 20.42 -7.50
CA THR A 179 0.32 19.19 -8.21
C THR A 179 1.52 18.26 -8.36
N LEU A 180 2.66 18.80 -8.80
CA LEU A 180 3.89 18.02 -8.97
C LEU A 180 4.36 17.43 -7.64
N ARG A 181 4.30 18.21 -6.55
CA ARG A 181 4.63 17.76 -5.18
C ARG A 181 3.77 16.58 -4.74
N LEU A 182 2.45 16.65 -4.92
CA LEU A 182 1.53 15.58 -4.52
C LEU A 182 1.73 14.33 -5.39
N ARG A 183 1.95 14.49 -6.68
CA ARG A 183 2.23 13.39 -7.60
C ARG A 183 3.55 12.70 -7.27
N GLU A 184 4.62 13.48 -7.03
CA GLU A 184 5.91 12.93 -6.61
C GLU A 184 5.76 12.16 -5.30
N PHE A 185 5.06 12.74 -4.32
CA PHE A 185 4.77 12.08 -3.04
C PHE A 185 4.04 10.76 -3.24
N ALA A 186 2.97 10.74 -4.05
CA ALA A 186 2.19 9.53 -4.32
C ALA A 186 3.02 8.47 -5.05
N MET A 187 3.75 8.84 -6.09
CA MET A 187 4.61 7.93 -6.85
C MET A 187 5.73 7.33 -5.99
N ARG A 188 6.43 8.14 -5.20
CA ARG A 188 7.55 7.70 -4.38
C ARG A 188 7.12 6.83 -3.20
N ASN A 189 5.92 7.06 -2.68
CA ASN A 189 5.31 6.20 -1.65
C ASN A 189 4.53 5.03 -2.25
N ARG A 190 4.55 4.89 -3.59
CA ARG A 190 3.85 3.82 -4.32
C ARG A 190 2.37 3.71 -3.94
N LEU A 191 1.73 4.86 -3.80
CA LEU A 191 0.31 4.94 -3.49
C LEU A 191 -0.49 4.77 -4.78
N PRO A 192 -1.47 3.89 -4.82
CA PRO A 192 -2.39 3.79 -5.95
C PRO A 192 -3.13 5.12 -6.12
N HIS A 193 -2.92 5.78 -7.26
CA HIS A 193 -3.56 7.06 -7.55
C HIS A 193 -3.74 7.27 -9.04
N ARG A 194 -4.72 8.08 -9.39
CA ARG A 194 -4.93 8.60 -10.72
C ARG A 194 -4.73 10.11 -10.72
N TRP A 195 -3.96 10.61 -11.65
CA TRP A 195 -3.85 12.04 -11.89
C TRP A 195 -4.74 12.45 -13.07
N ILE A 196 -5.51 13.52 -12.87
CA ILE A 196 -6.38 14.17 -13.87
C ILE A 196 -5.79 15.56 -14.10
N ASP A 197 -5.30 15.77 -15.31
CA ASP A 197 -4.69 17.05 -15.71
C ASP A 197 -5.78 18.02 -16.15
N LEU A 198 -5.87 19.15 -15.47
CA LEU A 198 -6.81 20.22 -15.81
C LEU A 198 -6.59 20.80 -17.22
N GLU A 199 -5.37 20.67 -17.75
CA GLU A 199 -5.03 21.18 -19.09
C GLU A 199 -5.43 20.22 -20.22
N GLN A 200 -5.73 18.96 -19.92
CA GLN A 200 -5.97 17.92 -20.92
C GLN A 200 -7.35 17.26 -20.82
N ASP A 201 -7.98 17.31 -19.64
CA ASP A 201 -9.26 16.66 -19.42
C ASP A 201 -10.38 17.68 -19.25
N GLU A 202 -11.18 17.86 -20.31
CA GLU A 202 -12.32 18.80 -20.29
C GLU A 202 -13.38 18.47 -19.22
N ARG A 203 -13.44 17.23 -18.73
CA ARG A 203 -14.34 16.82 -17.66
C ARG A 203 -13.85 17.20 -16.26
N ALA A 204 -12.54 17.46 -16.14
CA ALA A 204 -11.93 17.79 -14.86
C ALA A 204 -12.52 19.06 -14.24
N GLU A 205 -12.76 20.08 -15.07
CA GLU A 205 -13.36 21.33 -14.63
C GLU A 205 -14.81 21.14 -14.16
N GLN A 206 -15.61 20.36 -14.90
CA GLN A 206 -16.98 20.03 -14.52
C GLN A 206 -17.02 19.24 -13.19
N LEU A 207 -16.08 18.32 -13.00
CA LEU A 207 -15.92 17.57 -11.75
C LEU A 207 -15.60 18.51 -10.58
N LEU A 208 -14.68 19.45 -10.73
CA LEU A 208 -14.37 20.45 -9.69
C LEU A 208 -15.58 21.29 -9.36
N GLN A 209 -16.33 21.76 -10.37
CA GLN A 209 -17.54 22.54 -10.17
C GLN A 209 -18.61 21.74 -9.40
N SER A 210 -18.81 20.47 -9.73
CA SER A 210 -19.76 19.58 -9.04
C SER A 210 -19.39 19.36 -7.56
N LEU A 211 -18.10 19.46 -7.23
CA LEU A 211 -17.56 19.34 -5.87
C LEU A 211 -17.49 20.68 -5.13
N GLY A 212 -17.91 21.78 -5.75
CA GLY A 212 -17.83 23.11 -5.19
C GLY A 212 -16.40 23.57 -4.92
N VAL A 213 -15.46 23.18 -5.78
CA VAL A 213 -14.04 23.52 -5.67
C VAL A 213 -13.72 24.66 -6.62
N ALA A 214 -13.12 25.71 -6.10
CA ALA A 214 -12.63 26.84 -6.91
C ALA A 214 -11.26 26.54 -7.52
N PRO A 215 -10.90 27.14 -8.68
CA PRO A 215 -9.60 26.91 -9.33
C PRO A 215 -8.40 27.17 -8.41
N GLU A 216 -8.48 28.15 -7.53
CA GLU A 216 -7.45 28.50 -6.54
C GLU A 216 -7.26 27.45 -5.43
N ASP A 217 -8.24 26.57 -5.23
CA ASP A 217 -8.17 25.47 -4.27
C ASP A 217 -7.42 24.23 -4.83
N THR A 218 -7.01 24.27 -6.10
CA THR A 218 -6.29 23.16 -6.72
C THR A 218 -4.82 23.16 -6.32
N PRO A 219 -4.14 21.97 -6.29
CA PRO A 219 -4.65 20.64 -6.63
C PRO A 219 -5.60 20.08 -5.58
N VAL A 220 -6.54 19.26 -6.03
CA VAL A 220 -7.49 18.57 -5.17
C VAL A 220 -7.17 17.09 -5.10
N VAL A 221 -7.29 16.49 -3.92
CA VAL A 221 -7.23 15.04 -3.73
C VAL A 221 -8.61 14.53 -3.36
N ILE A 222 -9.12 13.57 -4.12
CA ILE A 222 -10.38 12.88 -3.83
C ILE A 222 -10.06 11.48 -3.32
N TRP A 223 -10.43 11.20 -2.08
CA TRP A 223 -10.24 9.92 -1.40
C TRP A 223 -11.56 9.15 -1.34
N HIS A 224 -11.59 7.94 -1.91
CA HIS A 224 -12.76 7.05 -1.98
C HIS A 224 -14.05 7.71 -2.52
N GLY A 225 -13.92 8.69 -3.42
CA GLY A 225 -15.07 9.38 -4.01
C GLY A 225 -15.81 10.36 -3.08
N GLU A 226 -15.57 10.31 -1.78
CA GLU A 226 -16.34 11.06 -0.77
C GLU A 226 -15.56 12.24 -0.17
N LYS A 227 -14.31 12.04 0.16
CA LYS A 227 -13.52 13.03 0.88
C LYS A 227 -12.67 13.87 -0.06
N VAL A 228 -12.97 15.15 -0.11
CA VAL A 228 -12.27 16.14 -0.93
C VAL A 228 -11.28 16.93 -0.06
N LEU A 229 -10.01 16.93 -0.44
CA LEU A 229 -8.94 17.67 0.20
C LEU A 229 -8.44 18.72 -0.78
N ARG A 230 -8.45 19.98 -0.37
CA ARG A 230 -8.00 21.14 -1.16
C ARG A 230 -6.55 21.42 -0.85
N ASN A 231 -5.69 21.32 -1.84
CA ASN A 231 -4.25 21.48 -1.76
C ASN A 231 -3.62 20.90 -0.47
N PRO A 232 -3.82 19.60 -0.19
CA PRO A 232 -3.31 19.02 1.05
C PRO A 232 -1.79 19.04 1.08
N THR A 233 -1.24 19.20 2.28
CA THR A 233 0.19 18.93 2.52
C THR A 233 0.49 17.44 2.40
N ASN A 234 1.76 17.07 2.19
CA ASN A 234 2.17 15.66 2.19
C ASN A 234 1.81 14.97 3.51
N ALA A 235 1.88 15.67 4.64
CA ALA A 235 1.53 15.10 5.94
C ALA A 235 0.02 14.86 6.10
N GLU A 236 -0.83 15.71 5.54
CA GLU A 236 -2.29 15.49 5.52
C GLU A 236 -2.65 14.32 4.62
N LEU A 237 -2.06 14.24 3.43
CA LEU A 237 -2.24 13.11 2.54
C LEU A 237 -1.75 11.81 3.20
N ALA A 238 -0.56 11.82 3.83
CA ALA A 238 -0.01 10.67 4.55
C ALA A 238 -0.98 10.14 5.62
N ARG A 239 -1.60 11.03 6.42
CA ARG A 239 -2.57 10.62 7.44
C ARG A 239 -3.79 9.93 6.86
N ILE A 240 -4.30 10.44 5.74
CA ILE A 240 -5.50 9.89 5.10
C ILE A 240 -5.24 8.53 4.49
N VAL A 241 -4.12 8.38 3.79
CA VAL A 241 -3.73 7.09 3.21
C VAL A 241 -3.16 6.12 4.26
N GLY A 242 -3.12 6.53 5.54
CA GLY A 242 -2.69 5.68 6.65
C GLY A 242 -1.19 5.48 6.76
N LEU A 243 -0.38 6.29 6.08
CA LEU A 243 1.07 6.28 6.32
C LEU A 243 1.35 6.74 7.77
N PRO A 244 2.30 6.10 8.47
CA PRO A 244 2.65 6.49 9.83
C PRO A 244 3.13 7.95 9.89
N VAL A 245 2.47 8.77 10.70
CA VAL A 245 2.86 10.16 10.97
C VAL A 245 3.26 10.25 12.44
N PRO A 246 4.37 10.92 12.80
CA PRO A 246 4.77 11.05 14.20
C PRO A 246 3.69 11.70 15.04
N ASP A 247 3.33 11.08 16.14
CA ASP A 247 2.69 11.78 17.25
C ASP A 247 3.81 12.32 18.16
N ALA A 248 4.14 13.60 17.97
CA ALA A 248 5.31 14.23 18.57
C ALA A 248 5.23 14.35 20.11
N ALA A 249 4.15 13.93 20.73
CA ALA A 249 3.89 14.20 22.14
C ALA A 249 4.29 13.04 23.08
N HIS A 250 4.40 11.79 22.59
CA HIS A 250 4.41 10.64 23.51
C HIS A 250 5.43 9.53 23.19
N ASP A 251 6.20 9.64 22.10
CA ASP A 251 7.11 8.55 21.72
C ASP A 251 8.55 8.79 22.23
N VAL A 252 8.91 8.17 23.31
CA VAL A 252 10.33 8.00 23.70
C VAL A 252 10.88 6.81 22.90
N CYS A 253 11.96 7.04 22.16
CA CYS A 253 12.65 6.02 21.39
C CYS A 253 14.13 5.97 21.74
N ASP A 254 14.76 4.81 21.54
CA ASP A 254 16.18 4.60 21.82
C ASP A 254 17.06 5.17 20.71
N LEU A 255 16.54 5.10 19.45
CA LEU A 255 17.25 5.56 18.26
C LEU A 255 16.33 6.34 17.33
N VAL A 256 16.74 7.55 16.94
CA VAL A 256 16.11 8.35 15.89
C VAL A 256 17.04 8.43 14.69
N VAL A 257 16.57 7.92 13.56
CA VAL A 257 17.26 8.00 12.27
C VAL A 257 16.60 9.10 11.44
N VAL A 258 17.37 10.08 10.99
CA VAL A 258 16.88 11.18 10.15
C VAL A 258 17.30 10.96 8.71
N GLY A 259 16.31 10.77 7.84
CA GLY A 259 16.47 10.39 6.43
C GLY A 259 16.40 8.88 6.24
N ALA A 260 15.49 8.44 5.35
CA ALA A 260 15.29 7.03 4.98
C ALA A 260 15.98 6.69 3.65
N GLY A 261 17.11 7.31 3.32
CA GLY A 261 17.99 6.84 2.25
C GLY A 261 18.64 5.50 2.60
N PRO A 262 19.48 4.91 1.71
CA PRO A 262 20.09 3.60 1.95
C PRO A 262 20.82 3.48 3.29
N ALA A 263 21.59 4.49 3.67
CA ALA A 263 22.31 4.50 4.95
C ALA A 263 21.36 4.57 6.16
N GLY A 264 20.32 5.42 6.08
CA GLY A 264 19.32 5.52 7.14
C GLY A 264 18.47 4.27 7.28
N LEU A 265 18.10 3.64 6.16
CA LEU A 265 17.42 2.35 6.18
C LEU A 265 18.29 1.25 6.78
N ALA A 266 19.57 1.19 6.43
CA ALA A 266 20.51 0.25 7.03
C ALA A 266 20.61 0.47 8.54
N ALA A 267 20.81 1.70 8.99
CA ALA A 267 20.86 2.04 10.42
C ALA A 267 19.56 1.64 11.15
N SER A 268 18.43 1.83 10.49
CA SER A 268 17.12 1.46 11.03
C SER A 268 16.96 -0.06 11.17
N VAL A 269 17.39 -0.83 10.16
CA VAL A 269 17.38 -2.28 10.20
C VAL A 269 18.26 -2.80 11.34
N TYR A 270 19.47 -2.31 11.44
CA TYR A 270 20.39 -2.72 12.52
C TYR A 270 19.85 -2.34 13.90
N GLY A 271 19.42 -1.09 14.09
CA GLY A 271 18.88 -0.67 15.38
C GLY A 271 17.67 -1.51 15.81
N SER A 272 16.76 -1.82 14.86
CA SER A 272 15.61 -2.67 15.13
C SER A 272 16.01 -4.11 15.41
N SER A 273 16.99 -4.64 14.69
CA SER A 273 17.53 -5.99 14.88
C SER A 273 18.18 -6.17 16.25
N ASP A 274 18.79 -5.10 16.77
CA ASP A 274 19.38 -5.07 18.12
C ASP A 274 18.31 -4.84 19.22
N GLY A 275 17.02 -4.79 18.86
CA GLY A 275 15.91 -4.63 19.80
C GLY A 275 15.67 -3.19 20.25
N LEU A 276 16.31 -2.20 19.64
CA LEU A 276 16.10 -0.79 19.95
C LEU A 276 14.76 -0.32 19.42
N ASN A 277 14.03 0.47 20.22
CA ASN A 277 12.86 1.22 19.75
C ASN A 277 13.32 2.31 18.78
N THR A 278 13.37 1.97 17.50
CA THR A 278 13.96 2.79 16.44
C THR A 278 12.89 3.54 15.67
N VAL A 279 13.00 4.85 15.56
CA VAL A 279 12.15 5.71 14.75
C VAL A 279 12.95 6.30 13.60
N THR A 280 12.43 6.17 12.37
CA THR A 280 13.01 6.79 11.18
C THR A 280 12.11 7.91 10.69
N LEU A 281 12.69 9.09 10.52
CA LEU A 281 11.99 10.30 10.04
C LEU A 281 12.34 10.54 8.57
N GLU A 282 11.33 10.67 7.72
CA GLU A 282 11.50 10.92 6.30
C GLU A 282 10.46 11.94 5.80
N SER A 283 10.85 12.82 4.92
CA SER A 283 10.00 13.93 4.44
C SER A 283 9.16 13.56 3.21
N ILE A 284 9.66 12.67 2.37
CA ILE A 284 9.00 12.33 1.10
C ILE A 284 8.67 10.84 1.07
N ALA A 285 9.69 9.98 0.99
CA ALA A 285 9.51 8.53 0.92
C ALA A 285 10.81 7.79 1.24
N ALA A 286 10.67 6.54 1.71
CA ALA A 286 11.80 5.65 1.93
C ALA A 286 12.63 5.42 0.65
N GLY A 287 13.93 5.25 0.80
CA GLY A 287 14.88 4.98 -0.25
C GLY A 287 15.68 6.22 -0.71
N GLY A 288 15.24 7.43 -0.36
CA GLY A 288 15.93 8.66 -0.74
C GLY A 288 16.15 8.74 -2.27
N GLN A 289 17.27 9.29 -2.72
CA GLN A 289 17.61 9.37 -4.14
C GLN A 289 17.84 8.00 -4.78
N ALA A 290 18.32 7.01 -4.03
CA ALA A 290 18.56 5.67 -4.55
C ALA A 290 17.28 5.00 -5.06
N SER A 291 16.10 5.31 -4.48
CA SER A 291 14.83 4.73 -4.91
C SER A 291 14.42 5.12 -6.34
N THR A 292 15.03 6.14 -6.92
CA THR A 292 14.78 6.57 -8.31
C THR A 292 15.64 5.80 -9.33
N SER A 293 16.63 5.04 -8.86
CA SER A 293 17.51 4.26 -9.74
C SER A 293 16.78 3.06 -10.31
N SER A 294 16.77 2.92 -11.63
CA SER A 294 16.14 1.77 -12.29
C SER A 294 16.86 0.44 -11.96
N ARG A 295 18.19 0.52 -11.75
CA ARG A 295 19.02 -0.65 -11.41
C ARG A 295 20.23 -0.23 -10.59
N ILE A 296 20.47 -0.94 -9.51
CA ILE A 296 21.66 -0.87 -8.64
C ILE A 296 22.39 -2.20 -8.78
N GLU A 297 23.60 -2.19 -9.34
CA GLU A 297 24.35 -3.41 -9.67
C GLU A 297 25.46 -3.72 -8.64
N ASN A 298 25.79 -2.79 -7.79
CA ASN A 298 26.88 -2.86 -6.81
C ASN A 298 26.41 -2.98 -5.36
N TYR A 299 25.18 -3.41 -5.14
CA TYR A 299 24.68 -3.64 -3.77
C TYR A 299 24.87 -5.11 -3.38
N LEU A 300 25.45 -5.33 -2.21
CA LEU A 300 25.76 -6.67 -1.69
C LEU A 300 24.49 -7.53 -1.61
N GLY A 301 24.57 -8.79 -2.05
CA GLY A 301 23.47 -9.74 -2.02
C GLY A 301 22.57 -9.76 -3.29
N PHE A 302 22.81 -8.86 -4.25
CA PHE A 302 22.04 -8.78 -5.49
C PHE A 302 22.93 -8.89 -6.75
N PRO A 303 23.43 -10.09 -7.06
CA PRO A 303 24.38 -10.28 -8.18
C PRO A 303 23.79 -9.94 -9.56
N ALA A 304 22.48 -10.00 -9.70
CA ALA A 304 21.77 -9.60 -10.93
C ALA A 304 21.34 -8.12 -10.92
N GLY A 305 21.68 -7.36 -9.86
CA GLY A 305 21.19 -6.03 -9.61
C GLY A 305 19.75 -6.02 -9.06
N ILE A 306 19.36 -4.88 -8.53
CA ILE A 306 18.02 -4.63 -7.97
C ILE A 306 17.60 -3.20 -8.29
N SER A 307 16.30 -2.92 -8.48
CA SER A 307 15.85 -1.54 -8.55
C SER A 307 15.98 -0.83 -7.20
N GLY A 308 16.32 0.45 -7.22
CA GLY A 308 16.47 1.21 -5.96
C GLY A 308 15.17 1.26 -5.16
N SER A 309 14.05 1.29 -5.84
CA SER A 309 12.73 1.26 -5.20
C SER A 309 12.44 -0.07 -4.51
N GLU A 310 12.78 -1.21 -5.13
CA GLU A 310 12.61 -2.54 -4.54
C GLU A 310 13.57 -2.74 -3.36
N LEU A 311 14.82 -2.28 -3.47
CA LEU A 311 15.79 -2.33 -2.38
C LEU A 311 15.26 -1.58 -1.15
N ALA A 312 14.74 -0.36 -1.35
CA ALA A 312 14.18 0.44 -0.27
C ALA A 312 12.98 -0.25 0.40
N GLU A 313 12.10 -0.85 -0.39
CA GLU A 313 10.92 -1.55 0.11
C GLU A 313 11.29 -2.80 0.92
N ARG A 314 12.23 -3.61 0.44
CA ARG A 314 12.77 -4.75 1.19
C ARG A 314 13.36 -4.32 2.53
N ALA A 315 14.11 -3.22 2.57
CA ALA A 315 14.67 -2.68 3.81
C ALA A 315 13.59 -2.18 4.79
N VAL A 316 12.53 -1.54 4.27
CA VAL A 316 11.37 -1.13 5.09
C VAL A 316 10.68 -2.34 5.71
N ILE A 317 10.41 -3.37 4.92
CA ILE A 317 9.76 -4.60 5.40
C ILE A 317 10.66 -5.32 6.41
N GLN A 318 11.94 -5.48 6.11
CA GLN A 318 12.91 -6.10 7.01
C GLN A 318 12.96 -5.38 8.37
N ARG A 319 12.95 -4.05 8.38
CA ARG A 319 12.89 -3.27 9.61
C ARG A 319 11.59 -3.52 10.39
N MET A 320 10.45 -3.63 9.69
CA MET A 320 9.15 -3.83 10.33
C MET A 320 8.95 -5.23 10.88
N SER A 321 9.66 -6.24 10.37
CA SER A 321 9.67 -7.59 10.94
C SER A 321 10.36 -7.68 12.31
N HIS A 322 11.17 -6.68 12.66
CA HIS A 322 11.74 -6.52 14.00
C HIS A 322 10.83 -5.61 14.83
N LEU A 323 10.15 -6.13 15.80
CA LEU A 323 8.95 -5.68 16.56
C LEU A 323 8.89 -4.22 17.10
N ALA A 324 9.89 -3.38 16.92
CA ALA A 324 9.99 -2.12 17.65
C ALA A 324 10.15 -0.85 16.80
N SER A 325 10.01 -0.89 15.46
CA SER A 325 10.36 0.29 14.68
C SER A 325 9.27 0.76 13.72
N PHE A 326 9.07 2.08 13.68
CA PHE A 326 8.11 2.73 12.78
C PHE A 326 8.82 3.72 11.84
N LEU A 327 8.51 3.65 10.53
CA LEU A 327 8.83 4.72 9.60
C LEU A 327 7.78 5.82 9.78
N LYS A 328 8.21 7.03 10.18
CA LYS A 328 7.31 8.15 10.38
C LYS A 328 7.56 9.21 9.32
N GLN A 329 6.52 9.62 8.62
CA GLN A 329 6.62 10.73 7.68
C GLN A 329 6.52 12.07 8.41
N VAL A 330 7.53 12.92 8.20
CA VAL A 330 7.64 14.21 8.87
C VAL A 330 7.76 15.33 7.83
N ASN A 331 7.04 16.41 8.05
CA ASN A 331 7.35 17.65 7.37
C ASN A 331 8.61 18.24 8.05
N ALA A 332 9.77 18.06 7.43
CA ALA A 332 11.08 18.28 8.03
C ALA A 332 11.27 19.68 8.65
N ALA A 333 10.61 20.71 8.12
CA ALA A 333 10.75 22.08 8.60
C ALA A 333 10.05 22.37 9.95
N ALA A 334 8.99 21.64 10.28
CA ALA A 334 8.17 21.92 11.48
C ALA A 334 8.60 21.12 12.71
N SER A 335 9.16 19.90 12.51
CA SER A 335 9.47 18.97 13.61
C SER A 335 10.81 19.25 14.29
N TRP A 336 11.82 19.75 13.57
CA TRP A 336 13.12 20.12 14.15
C TRP A 336 13.01 21.16 15.26
N ARG A 337 12.12 22.17 15.12
CA ARG A 337 11.93 23.21 16.14
C ARG A 337 11.25 22.69 17.40
N LYS A 338 10.47 21.61 17.33
CA LYS A 338 9.84 20.98 18.49
C LYS A 338 10.78 19.99 19.17
N ALA A 339 11.49 19.15 18.42
CA ALA A 339 12.44 18.20 18.95
C ALA A 339 13.64 18.87 19.65
N ALA A 340 14.14 19.99 19.10
CA ALA A 340 15.21 20.77 19.70
C ALA A 340 14.79 21.46 21.03
N LYS A 341 13.50 21.64 21.30
CA LYS A 341 13.00 22.19 22.57
C LYS A 341 12.87 21.14 23.68
N CYS A 342 12.92 19.85 23.34
CA CYS A 342 12.83 18.73 24.31
C CYS A 342 14.19 18.16 24.69
N SER A 343 15.31 18.75 24.28
CA SER A 343 16.65 18.30 24.66
C SER A 343 16.99 18.73 26.09
N PRO A 344 17.19 17.81 27.04
CA PRO A 344 17.70 18.13 28.36
C PRO A 344 19.23 18.31 28.40
N TRP A 345 19.89 18.42 27.25
CA TRP A 345 21.33 18.68 27.19
C TRP A 345 21.55 20.18 27.47
N ARG A 346 21.59 20.52 28.74
CA ARG A 346 22.27 21.72 29.21
C ARG A 346 23.74 21.31 29.51
N SER A 347 24.64 22.03 28.83
CA SER A 347 26.09 22.03 29.10
C SER A 347 26.39 22.26 30.56
#